data_71e3b9fec093c5c7642c30c7574194ad
#
_entry.id   71e3b9fec093c5c7642c30c7574194ad
#
_cell.length_a   1.000
_cell.length_b   1.000
_cell.length_c   1.000
_cell.angle_alpha   90.00
_cell.angle_beta   90.00
_cell.angle_gamma   90.00
#
_symmetry.space_group_name_H-M   'P 1'
#
loop_
_entity.id
_entity.type
_entity.pdbx_description
1 polymer ?
#
loop_
_entity_poly.entity_id
_entity_poly.type
_entity_poly.pdbx_seq_one_letter_code
_entity_poly.pdbx_strand_id
1 'polypeptide(L)'
;MNRDKILDVKDLTISFKTDNGIVRAVRGVSFDLSKGETLCIVGESGSGKSVTSKAIMGILAANAIVDGGQIMYEGENLLEVSEDEFHRIRGKKIGMIFQDPLSSLNPIVRIGKQITEAMLINSNKLAIMYNDLIAKEVSDYKNLIAKANVYISREESSYQSKYNEIKAKLGSEEITEEEKKILNQELLQAKNDKNNKIKAIKADLKTNLPELKDKLNARKAFAKEEVKKYKEKVNAEYQTKLADLKPKLESALTASKTKVSKAKVDNANALSDYKAKYEGYLKEYKSILASTSEPIKVLELKKAHQAKLNAFDEIKKEVIKSNQARMDEALSEYTNAKKALDDAKNEYVDKLKITRKEAKRRALEIMSEVGIPLPKKRFRQYPFEFSGGMRQRIVIAIALTAAPEILICDEPTTALDVTIKAQILELIKKIQKERNLSCIFITHDLGVVANMADRVAVMYAGKIVEYGNVDEIFFEPKHPYTWALLSSIPDVDSKERLEAIPGTPPNMIYPPKGDAFALRSKYAMKIDFEHQPPFFKVSDTHYAATWLLHPDAPKVEMPKIVSERIKNSLNAQKEAAENE
;
A
#
# COMPACT_ATOMS: atom_id res chain seq x y z
N MET A 1 -11.80 11.34 22.59
CA MET A 1 -12.74 10.92 21.53
C MET A 1 -12.52 9.43 21.27
N ASN A 2 -13.56 8.62 21.42
CA ASN A 2 -13.47 7.18 21.10
C ASN A 2 -13.40 7.07 19.57
N ARG A 3 -12.19 7.00 19.01
CA ARG A 3 -12.00 6.78 17.55
C ARG A 3 -12.40 5.34 17.24
N ASP A 4 -13.15 5.13 16.14
CA ASP A 4 -13.52 3.78 15.71
C ASP A 4 -12.27 2.96 15.41
N LYS A 5 -12.07 1.88 16.16
CA LYS A 5 -10.96 0.94 15.90
C LYS A 5 -11.20 0.20 14.58
N ILE A 6 -10.19 0.19 13.71
CA ILE A 6 -10.21 -0.55 12.45
C ILE A 6 -9.44 -1.88 12.55
N LEU A 7 -8.39 -1.93 13.40
CA LEU A 7 -7.58 -3.11 13.65
C LEU A 7 -7.31 -3.21 15.16
N ASP A 8 -7.40 -4.44 15.71
CA ASP A 8 -7.12 -4.70 17.13
C ASP A 8 -6.26 -5.97 17.25
N VAL A 9 -5.01 -5.83 17.66
CA VAL A 9 -4.04 -6.90 17.88
C VAL A 9 -3.94 -7.17 19.36
N LYS A 10 -4.15 -8.43 19.78
CA LYS A 10 -4.13 -8.85 21.20
C LYS A 10 -3.22 -10.06 21.40
N ASP A 11 -2.27 -9.92 22.30
CA ASP A 11 -1.36 -10.98 22.78
C ASP A 11 -0.70 -11.80 21.67
N LEU A 12 -0.43 -11.14 20.50
CA LEU A 12 0.14 -11.80 19.34
C LEU A 12 1.49 -12.43 19.68
N THR A 13 1.59 -13.73 19.48
CA THR A 13 2.79 -14.52 19.75
C THR A 13 3.16 -15.37 18.54
N ILE A 14 4.38 -15.19 18.02
CA ILE A 14 4.85 -15.85 16.80
C ILE A 14 6.28 -16.33 17.00
N SER A 15 6.51 -17.59 16.66
CA SER A 15 7.81 -18.24 16.66
C SER A 15 8.18 -18.74 15.27
N PHE A 16 9.47 -18.98 15.05
CA PHE A 16 9.99 -19.60 13.82
C PHE A 16 10.76 -20.86 14.15
N LYS A 17 10.46 -21.95 13.48
CA LYS A 17 11.23 -23.19 13.55
C LYS A 17 12.49 -23.02 12.68
N THR A 18 13.67 -23.13 13.30
CA THR A 18 14.98 -23.10 12.64
C THR A 18 15.77 -24.38 12.97
N ASP A 19 16.85 -24.63 12.27
CA ASP A 19 17.74 -25.77 12.53
C ASP A 19 18.38 -25.71 13.93
N ASN A 20 18.56 -24.48 14.46
CA ASN A 20 19.18 -24.23 15.77
C ASN A 20 18.16 -24.17 16.93
N GLY A 21 16.84 -24.30 16.64
CA GLY A 21 15.78 -24.23 17.63
C GLY A 21 14.63 -23.32 17.25
N ILE A 22 13.77 -23.01 18.22
CA ILE A 22 12.60 -22.16 18.04
C ILE A 22 12.95 -20.71 18.41
N VAL A 23 12.91 -19.80 17.43
CA VAL A 23 13.12 -18.36 17.63
C VAL A 23 11.79 -17.70 17.97
N ARG A 24 11.64 -17.12 19.15
CA ARG A 24 10.43 -16.40 19.61
C ARG A 24 10.46 -14.95 19.15
N ALA A 25 9.96 -14.70 17.93
CA ALA A 25 10.09 -13.40 17.28
C ALA A 25 9.10 -12.34 17.78
N VAL A 26 7.87 -12.75 18.16
CA VAL A 26 6.83 -11.88 18.74
C VAL A 26 6.29 -12.56 19.99
N ARG A 27 6.16 -11.81 21.10
CA ARG A 27 5.99 -12.36 22.46
C ARG A 27 4.86 -11.65 23.21
N GLY A 28 3.62 -11.79 22.77
CA GLY A 28 2.47 -11.16 23.41
C GLY A 28 2.34 -9.66 23.08
N VAL A 29 2.39 -9.31 21.81
CA VAL A 29 2.25 -7.92 21.35
C VAL A 29 0.78 -7.56 21.25
N SER A 30 0.41 -6.41 21.85
CA SER A 30 -0.95 -5.86 21.81
C SER A 30 -0.93 -4.39 21.44
N PHE A 31 -1.72 -4.00 20.44
CA PHE A 31 -1.97 -2.61 20.04
C PHE A 31 -3.24 -2.53 19.21
N ASP A 32 -3.78 -1.34 19.04
CA ASP A 32 -4.90 -1.07 18.15
C ASP A 32 -4.59 0.06 17.19
N LEU A 33 -5.33 0.11 16.06
CA LEU A 33 -5.28 1.17 15.07
C LEU A 33 -6.68 1.74 14.88
N SER A 34 -6.81 3.06 14.96
CA SER A 34 -8.05 3.77 14.70
C SER A 34 -8.16 4.22 13.25
N LYS A 35 -9.37 4.52 12.77
CA LYS A 35 -9.56 5.05 11.41
C LYS A 35 -8.87 6.40 11.21
N GLY A 36 -8.13 6.52 10.13
CA GLY A 36 -7.41 7.72 9.74
C GLY A 36 -6.19 8.04 10.61
N GLU A 37 -5.76 7.11 11.47
CA GLU A 37 -4.63 7.24 12.37
C GLU A 37 -3.35 6.69 11.74
N THR A 38 -2.21 7.27 12.12
CA THR A 38 -0.88 6.71 11.87
C THR A 38 -0.27 6.21 13.18
N LEU A 39 -0.19 4.87 13.31
CA LEU A 39 0.57 4.21 14.39
C LEU A 39 1.98 3.90 13.90
N CYS A 40 2.99 4.45 14.56
CA CYS A 40 4.38 4.09 14.28
C CYS A 40 4.86 2.99 15.23
N ILE A 41 5.46 1.92 14.65
CA ILE A 41 6.14 0.86 15.42
C ILE A 41 7.65 1.05 15.25
N VAL A 42 8.35 1.38 16.33
CA VAL A 42 9.78 1.71 16.32
C VAL A 42 10.59 0.76 17.18
N GLY A 43 11.84 0.52 16.80
CA GLY A 43 12.77 -0.33 17.57
C GLY A 43 13.92 -0.83 16.71
N GLU A 44 14.93 -1.47 17.34
CA GLU A 44 16.09 -2.05 16.66
C GLU A 44 15.72 -3.15 15.66
N SER A 45 16.63 -3.46 14.72
CA SER A 45 16.49 -4.61 13.81
C SER A 45 16.32 -5.90 14.62
N GLY A 46 15.46 -6.80 14.17
CA GLY A 46 15.16 -8.06 14.87
C GLY A 46 14.18 -7.94 16.04
N SER A 47 13.64 -6.76 16.37
CA SER A 47 12.66 -6.61 17.46
C SER A 47 11.26 -7.19 17.17
N GLY A 48 11.00 -7.73 15.97
CA GLY A 48 9.72 -8.37 15.62
C GLY A 48 8.75 -7.50 14.81
N LYS A 49 9.07 -6.25 14.50
CA LYS A 49 8.22 -5.27 13.77
C LYS A 49 7.67 -5.81 12.44
N SER A 50 8.58 -6.21 11.54
CA SER A 50 8.19 -6.74 10.22
C SER A 50 7.50 -8.11 10.30
N VAL A 51 7.73 -8.88 11.36
CA VAL A 51 7.00 -10.14 11.61
C VAL A 51 5.55 -9.82 11.96
N THR A 52 5.33 -8.83 12.83
CA THR A 52 4.00 -8.38 13.21
C THR A 52 3.20 -7.87 11.99
N SER A 53 3.81 -7.05 11.12
CA SER A 53 3.15 -6.56 9.90
C SER A 53 2.83 -7.68 8.90
N LYS A 54 3.75 -8.65 8.74
CA LYS A 54 3.53 -9.82 7.89
C LYS A 54 2.43 -10.74 8.43
N ALA A 55 2.26 -10.82 9.75
CA ALA A 55 1.16 -11.55 10.36
C ALA A 55 -0.20 -10.92 10.04
N ILE A 56 -0.31 -9.59 10.11
CA ILE A 56 -1.52 -8.85 9.72
C ILE A 56 -1.86 -9.11 8.25
N MET A 57 -0.84 -9.21 7.40
CA MET A 57 -1.02 -9.50 5.96
C MET A 57 -1.21 -11.00 5.66
N GLY A 58 -1.05 -11.91 6.63
CA GLY A 58 -1.09 -13.36 6.41
C GLY A 58 0.00 -13.86 5.45
N ILE A 59 1.20 -13.23 5.45
CA ILE A 59 2.34 -13.60 4.59
C ILE A 59 3.56 -14.02 5.41
N LEU A 60 3.31 -14.70 6.53
CA LEU A 60 4.38 -15.29 7.33
C LEU A 60 5.11 -16.37 6.53
N ALA A 61 6.39 -16.58 6.83
CA ALA A 61 7.17 -17.65 6.21
C ALA A 61 6.62 -19.03 6.59
N ALA A 62 6.84 -20.04 5.75
CA ALA A 62 6.31 -21.38 5.94
C ALA A 62 6.75 -22.09 7.26
N ASN A 63 7.88 -21.65 7.83
CA ASN A 63 8.40 -22.16 9.11
C ASN A 63 7.91 -21.35 10.33
N ALA A 64 6.98 -20.38 10.12
CA ALA A 64 6.38 -19.62 11.20
C ALA A 64 5.32 -20.45 11.92
N ILE A 65 5.26 -20.27 13.24
CA ILE A 65 4.26 -20.85 14.13
C ILE A 65 3.55 -19.71 14.83
N VAL A 66 2.23 -19.66 14.68
CA VAL A 66 1.38 -18.72 15.45
C VAL A 66 1.04 -19.39 16.77
N ASP A 67 1.79 -19.04 17.82
CA ASP A 67 1.65 -19.66 19.16
C ASP A 67 0.37 -19.17 19.87
N GLY A 68 -0.08 -17.94 19.61
CA GLY A 68 -1.26 -17.37 20.24
C GLY A 68 -1.62 -15.97 19.78
N GLY A 69 -2.69 -15.44 20.38
CA GLY A 69 -3.18 -14.09 20.15
C GLY A 69 -4.27 -13.99 19.10
N GLN A 70 -4.68 -12.75 18.83
CA GLN A 70 -5.73 -12.41 17.88
C GLN A 70 -5.36 -11.15 17.09
N ILE A 71 -5.77 -11.10 15.84
CA ILE A 71 -5.71 -9.91 14.97
C ILE A 71 -7.13 -9.68 14.45
N MET A 72 -7.87 -8.79 15.12
CA MET A 72 -9.27 -8.50 14.78
C MET A 72 -9.35 -7.41 13.72
N TYR A 73 -9.97 -7.71 12.60
CA TYR A 73 -10.27 -6.78 11.52
C TYR A 73 -11.71 -7.01 11.03
N GLU A 74 -12.54 -5.96 10.97
CA GLU A 74 -13.98 -6.06 10.60
C GLU A 74 -14.76 -7.17 11.36
N GLY A 75 -14.36 -7.45 12.62
CA GLY A 75 -15.00 -8.48 13.48
C GLY A 75 -14.49 -9.91 13.26
N GLU A 76 -13.56 -10.14 12.34
CA GLU A 76 -12.93 -11.44 12.09
C GLU A 76 -11.48 -11.49 12.61
N ASN A 77 -11.07 -12.67 13.11
CA ASN A 77 -9.68 -12.89 13.53
C ASN A 77 -8.84 -13.34 12.33
N LEU A 78 -7.97 -12.47 11.84
CA LEU A 78 -7.11 -12.73 10.67
C LEU A 78 -6.19 -13.95 10.84
N LEU A 79 -5.88 -14.36 12.06
CA LEU A 79 -5.08 -15.58 12.31
C LEU A 79 -5.86 -16.88 12.06
N GLU A 80 -7.17 -16.79 11.94
CA GLU A 80 -8.06 -17.95 11.77
C GLU A 80 -8.77 -17.98 10.42
N VAL A 81 -8.59 -16.92 9.59
CA VAL A 81 -9.19 -16.87 8.26
C VAL A 81 -8.44 -17.72 7.25
N SER A 82 -9.17 -18.18 6.23
CA SER A 82 -8.59 -18.95 5.13
C SER A 82 -7.75 -18.09 4.19
N GLU A 83 -6.87 -18.73 3.42
CA GLU A 83 -6.06 -18.04 2.40
C GLU A 83 -6.93 -17.33 1.34
N ASP A 84 -8.10 -17.88 1.00
CA ASP A 84 -9.03 -17.26 0.07
C ASP A 84 -9.64 -15.96 0.64
N GLU A 85 -9.86 -15.87 1.95
CA GLU A 85 -10.30 -14.65 2.61
C GLU A 85 -9.16 -13.63 2.63
N PHE A 86 -7.93 -14.06 2.90
CA PHE A 86 -6.77 -13.17 2.75
C PHE A 86 -6.61 -12.61 1.33
N HIS A 87 -6.95 -13.34 0.27
CA HIS A 87 -6.98 -12.82 -1.10
C HIS A 87 -7.98 -11.67 -1.29
N ARG A 88 -9.05 -11.63 -0.48
CA ARG A 88 -10.02 -10.53 -0.48
C ARG A 88 -9.53 -9.33 0.31
N ILE A 89 -8.76 -9.55 1.37
CA ILE A 89 -8.23 -8.51 2.26
C ILE A 89 -6.98 -7.88 1.68
N ARG A 90 -6.02 -8.70 1.20
CA ARG A 90 -4.74 -8.22 0.65
C ARG A 90 -4.94 -7.33 -0.58
N GLY A 91 -4.34 -6.16 -0.53
CA GLY A 91 -4.39 -5.16 -1.60
C GLY A 91 -5.71 -4.39 -1.65
N LYS A 92 -6.87 -5.01 -1.39
CA LYS A 92 -8.17 -4.32 -1.43
C LYS A 92 -8.51 -3.58 -0.15
N LYS A 93 -8.23 -4.19 1.00
CA LYS A 93 -8.52 -3.65 2.33
C LYS A 93 -7.25 -3.19 3.03
N ILE A 94 -6.20 -4.01 2.97
CA ILE A 94 -4.91 -3.74 3.57
C ILE A 94 -3.85 -3.76 2.48
N GLY A 95 -3.24 -2.61 2.21
CA GLY A 95 -2.09 -2.48 1.29
C GLY A 95 -0.78 -2.50 2.05
N MET A 96 0.31 -2.93 1.40
CA MET A 96 1.64 -2.95 2.02
C MET A 96 2.71 -2.40 1.08
N ILE A 97 3.58 -1.55 1.63
CA ILE A 97 4.81 -1.06 1.01
C ILE A 97 5.96 -1.78 1.72
N PHE A 98 6.70 -2.59 0.97
CA PHE A 98 7.83 -3.37 1.49
C PHE A 98 9.10 -2.54 1.57
N GLN A 99 10.04 -2.99 2.40
CA GLN A 99 11.31 -2.34 2.71
C GLN A 99 12.18 -2.08 1.46
N ASP A 100 12.25 -3.03 0.53
CA ASP A 100 13.07 -2.91 -0.69
C ASP A 100 12.20 -2.76 -1.94
N PRO A 101 12.25 -1.60 -2.61
CA PRO A 101 11.51 -1.39 -3.87
C PRO A 101 12.08 -2.21 -5.04
N LEU A 102 13.35 -2.64 -4.99
CA LEU A 102 13.95 -3.46 -6.05
C LEU A 102 13.39 -4.88 -6.05
N SER A 103 13.23 -5.48 -4.88
CA SER A 103 12.63 -6.81 -4.75
C SER A 103 11.12 -6.81 -5.01
N SER A 104 10.47 -5.66 -4.83
CA SER A 104 9.02 -5.50 -5.02
C SER A 104 8.60 -5.33 -6.48
N LEU A 105 9.51 -4.92 -7.37
CA LEU A 105 9.25 -4.68 -8.78
C LEU A 105 9.88 -5.77 -9.66
N ASN A 106 9.11 -6.31 -10.60
CA ASN A 106 9.65 -7.25 -11.57
C ASN A 106 10.54 -6.51 -12.60
N PRO A 107 11.87 -6.77 -12.65
CA PRO A 107 12.80 -5.98 -13.43
C PRO A 107 12.61 -6.12 -14.95
N ILE A 108 12.03 -7.22 -15.43
CA ILE A 108 11.81 -7.52 -16.86
C ILE A 108 10.41 -7.12 -17.35
N VAL A 109 9.57 -6.54 -16.48
CA VAL A 109 8.21 -6.10 -16.82
C VAL A 109 8.12 -4.57 -16.75
N ARG A 110 7.55 -3.95 -17.79
CA ARG A 110 7.36 -2.49 -17.83
C ARG A 110 6.49 -1.99 -16.68
N ILE A 111 6.81 -0.84 -16.13
CA ILE A 111 6.11 -0.23 -14.98
C ILE A 111 4.61 -0.12 -15.21
N GLY A 112 4.19 0.41 -16.36
CA GLY A 112 2.77 0.55 -16.66
C GLY A 112 2.02 -0.78 -16.70
N LYS A 113 2.68 -1.88 -17.09
CA LYS A 113 2.07 -3.22 -17.05
C LYS A 113 1.89 -3.70 -15.62
N GLN A 114 2.87 -3.49 -14.74
CA GLN A 114 2.79 -3.89 -13.34
C GLN A 114 1.66 -3.15 -12.60
N ILE A 115 1.54 -1.83 -12.79
CA ILE A 115 0.46 -1.03 -12.19
C ILE A 115 -0.91 -1.47 -12.75
N THR A 116 -1.04 -1.65 -14.07
CA THR A 116 -2.32 -2.06 -14.67
C THR A 116 -2.68 -3.49 -14.37
N GLU A 117 -1.72 -4.39 -14.19
CA GLU A 117 -1.94 -5.79 -13.82
C GLU A 117 -2.57 -5.90 -12.43
N ALA A 118 -2.08 -5.13 -11.44
CA ALA A 118 -2.69 -5.05 -10.12
C ALA A 118 -4.18 -4.64 -10.17
N MET A 119 -4.54 -3.72 -11.10
CA MET A 119 -5.94 -3.33 -11.33
C MET A 119 -6.73 -4.41 -12.07
N LEU A 120 -6.10 -5.12 -13.03
CA LEU A 120 -6.78 -6.06 -13.93
C LEU A 120 -6.99 -7.45 -13.30
N ILE A 121 -6.20 -7.86 -12.32
CA ILE A 121 -6.39 -9.10 -11.56
C ILE A 121 -7.81 -9.17 -10.99
N ASN A 122 -8.34 -8.04 -10.51
CA ASN A 122 -9.69 -7.90 -9.98
C ASN A 122 -10.62 -7.11 -10.91
N SER A 123 -10.44 -7.21 -12.24
CA SER A 123 -11.18 -6.37 -13.19
C SER A 123 -12.62 -6.82 -13.45
N ASN A 124 -12.94 -8.10 -13.25
CA ASN A 124 -14.25 -8.66 -13.55
C ASN A 124 -15.25 -8.32 -12.44
N LYS A 125 -16.04 -7.25 -12.63
CA LYS A 125 -17.03 -6.78 -11.66
C LYS A 125 -18.13 -7.81 -11.38
N LEU A 126 -18.49 -8.62 -12.37
CA LEU A 126 -19.47 -9.70 -12.19
C LEU A 126 -18.91 -10.81 -11.29
N ALA A 127 -17.62 -11.16 -11.46
CA ALA A 127 -16.97 -12.12 -10.59
C ALA A 127 -16.78 -11.57 -9.16
N ILE A 128 -16.48 -10.28 -9.04
CA ILE A 128 -16.41 -9.61 -7.73
C ILE A 128 -17.78 -9.66 -7.05
N MET A 129 -18.85 -9.22 -7.75
CA MET A 129 -20.21 -9.28 -7.23
C MET A 129 -20.61 -10.70 -6.80
N TYR A 130 -20.30 -11.73 -7.61
CA TYR A 130 -20.54 -13.12 -7.25
C TYR A 130 -19.81 -13.51 -5.97
N ASN A 131 -18.52 -13.21 -5.90
CA ASN A 131 -17.68 -13.54 -4.74
C ASN A 131 -18.15 -12.78 -3.48
N ASP A 132 -18.56 -11.52 -3.60
CA ASP A 132 -19.07 -10.74 -2.48
C ASP A 132 -20.40 -11.31 -1.95
N LEU A 133 -21.28 -11.77 -2.87
CA LEU A 133 -22.54 -12.40 -2.49
C LEU A 133 -22.38 -13.73 -1.74
N ILE A 134 -21.32 -14.50 -2.00
CA ILE A 134 -21.05 -15.79 -1.33
C ILE A 134 -20.00 -15.69 -0.23
N ALA A 135 -19.49 -14.48 0.02
CA ALA A 135 -18.33 -14.25 0.86
C ALA A 135 -18.45 -14.87 2.24
N LYS A 136 -19.56 -14.58 2.91
CA LYS A 136 -19.81 -15.04 4.28
C LYS A 136 -19.80 -16.57 4.36
N GLU A 137 -20.54 -17.22 3.49
CA GLU A 137 -20.65 -18.69 3.52
C GLU A 137 -19.35 -19.39 3.08
N VAL A 138 -18.55 -18.76 2.21
CA VAL A 138 -17.20 -19.23 1.87
C VAL A 138 -16.27 -19.06 3.07
N SER A 139 -16.33 -17.90 3.72
CA SER A 139 -15.54 -17.59 4.92
C SER A 139 -15.89 -18.59 6.03
N ASP A 140 -17.16 -18.74 6.40
CA ASP A 140 -17.63 -19.66 7.44
C ASP A 140 -17.14 -21.09 7.17
N TYR A 141 -17.29 -21.59 5.93
CA TYR A 141 -16.86 -22.94 5.54
C TYR A 141 -15.34 -23.13 5.61
N LYS A 142 -14.57 -22.17 5.09
CA LYS A 142 -13.10 -22.27 5.02
C LYS A 142 -12.43 -21.92 6.34
N ASN A 143 -12.97 -20.96 7.07
CA ASN A 143 -12.43 -20.56 8.37
C ASN A 143 -12.61 -21.67 9.41
N LEU A 144 -13.69 -22.46 9.35
CA LEU A 144 -13.82 -23.65 10.20
C LEU A 144 -12.65 -24.61 9.99
N ILE A 145 -12.26 -24.85 8.72
CA ILE A 145 -11.13 -25.72 8.37
C ILE A 145 -9.80 -25.07 8.82
N ALA A 146 -9.60 -23.78 8.52
CA ALA A 146 -8.39 -23.05 8.88
C ALA A 146 -8.20 -23.03 10.40
N LYS A 147 -9.25 -22.72 11.15
CA LYS A 147 -9.26 -22.71 12.61
C LYS A 147 -8.90 -24.08 13.19
N ALA A 148 -9.47 -25.15 12.67
CA ALA A 148 -9.12 -26.52 13.08
C ALA A 148 -7.63 -26.81 12.83
N ASN A 149 -7.08 -26.41 11.68
CA ASN A 149 -5.65 -26.59 11.36
C ASN A 149 -4.74 -25.79 12.31
N VAL A 150 -5.11 -24.53 12.64
CA VAL A 150 -4.38 -23.71 13.60
C VAL A 150 -4.35 -24.38 14.98
N TYR A 151 -5.49 -24.88 15.46
CA TYR A 151 -5.55 -25.57 16.76
C TYR A 151 -4.74 -26.87 16.75
N ILE A 152 -4.78 -27.65 15.68
CA ILE A 152 -3.95 -28.86 15.54
C ILE A 152 -2.45 -28.48 15.60
N SER A 153 -2.03 -27.45 14.86
CA SER A 153 -0.65 -26.97 14.85
C SER A 153 -0.20 -26.48 16.23
N ARG A 154 -1.05 -25.77 16.97
CA ARG A 154 -0.78 -25.33 18.35
C ARG A 154 -0.56 -26.51 19.30
N GLU A 155 -1.40 -27.54 19.24
CA GLU A 155 -1.24 -28.74 20.08
C GLU A 155 0.01 -29.53 19.72
N GLU A 156 0.35 -29.60 18.41
CA GLU A 156 1.60 -30.23 17.96
C GLU A 156 2.84 -29.48 18.45
N SER A 157 2.82 -28.15 18.35
CA SER A 157 3.93 -27.29 18.83
C SER A 157 4.09 -27.36 20.35
N SER A 158 2.98 -27.32 21.11
CA SER A 158 2.99 -27.46 22.56
C SER A 158 3.57 -28.80 23.00
N TYR A 159 3.18 -29.90 22.33
CA TYR A 159 3.76 -31.22 22.58
C TYR A 159 5.26 -31.24 22.26
N GLN A 160 5.67 -30.67 21.11
CA GLN A 160 7.09 -30.64 20.72
C GLN A 160 7.94 -29.86 21.71
N SER A 161 7.43 -28.76 22.27
CA SER A 161 8.12 -27.99 23.31
C SER A 161 8.33 -28.82 24.59
N LYS A 162 7.26 -29.51 25.06
CA LYS A 162 7.34 -30.42 26.22
C LYS A 162 8.28 -31.60 25.95
N TYR A 163 8.22 -32.17 24.75
CA TYR A 163 9.10 -33.26 24.34
C TYR A 163 10.57 -32.85 24.41
N ASN A 164 10.91 -31.69 23.88
CA ASN A 164 12.28 -31.18 23.89
C ASN A 164 12.76 -30.89 25.32
N GLU A 165 11.90 -30.32 26.17
CA GLU A 165 12.22 -30.07 27.59
C GLU A 165 12.48 -31.36 28.35
N ILE A 166 11.59 -32.35 28.22
CA ILE A 166 11.75 -33.66 28.90
C ILE A 166 12.99 -34.39 28.38
N LYS A 167 13.25 -34.36 27.08
CA LYS A 167 14.42 -34.98 26.47
C LYS A 167 15.72 -34.32 26.90
N ALA A 168 15.76 -33.01 27.11
CA ALA A 168 16.90 -32.31 27.66
C ALA A 168 17.18 -32.76 29.13
N LYS A 169 16.13 -32.91 29.95
CA LYS A 169 16.24 -33.44 31.31
C LYS A 169 16.73 -34.88 31.33
N LEU A 170 16.22 -35.75 30.46
CA LEU A 170 16.67 -37.15 30.35
C LEU A 170 18.12 -37.31 29.88
N GLY A 171 18.70 -36.32 29.24
CA GLY A 171 20.10 -36.29 28.79
C GLY A 171 21.09 -35.74 29.82
N SER A 172 20.66 -35.31 31.02
CA SER A 172 21.57 -34.85 32.09
C SER A 172 22.20 -36.04 32.81
N GLU A 173 23.49 -35.93 33.13
CA GLU A 173 24.26 -37.03 33.76
C GLU A 173 23.87 -37.33 35.23
N GLU A 174 23.11 -36.46 35.89
CA GLU A 174 22.75 -36.54 37.31
C GLU A 174 21.36 -37.17 37.59
N ILE A 175 20.70 -37.77 36.61
CA ILE A 175 19.28 -38.23 36.72
C ILE A 175 19.17 -39.66 37.26
N THR A 176 18.29 -39.89 38.24
CA THR A 176 18.07 -41.21 38.84
C THR A 176 17.15 -42.08 37.95
N GLU A 177 17.18 -43.39 38.10
CA GLU A 177 16.31 -44.32 37.34
C GLU A 177 14.82 -44.14 37.67
N GLU A 178 14.48 -43.66 38.88
CA GLU A 178 13.08 -43.35 39.22
C GLU A 178 12.60 -42.10 38.52
N GLU A 179 13.44 -41.03 38.46
CA GLU A 179 13.12 -39.81 37.71
C GLU A 179 12.99 -40.09 36.21
N LYS A 180 13.81 -40.94 35.62
CA LYS A 180 13.67 -41.35 34.22
C LYS A 180 12.32 -42.03 33.96
N LYS A 181 11.83 -42.87 34.87
CA LYS A 181 10.51 -43.50 34.74
C LYS A 181 9.39 -42.49 34.79
N ILE A 182 9.45 -41.53 35.72
CA ILE A 182 8.45 -40.45 35.83
C ILE A 182 8.43 -39.58 34.57
N LEU A 183 9.58 -39.12 34.08
CA LEU A 183 9.69 -38.31 32.86
C LEU A 183 9.18 -39.05 31.61
N ASN A 184 9.41 -40.35 31.49
CA ASN A 184 8.88 -41.15 30.41
C ASN A 184 7.34 -41.33 30.49
N GLN A 185 6.80 -41.43 31.73
CA GLN A 185 5.34 -41.45 31.92
C GLN A 185 4.71 -40.09 31.55
N GLU A 186 5.31 -38.96 31.96
CA GLU A 186 4.87 -37.62 31.57
C GLU A 186 4.88 -37.41 30.05
N LEU A 187 5.90 -37.95 29.36
CA LEU A 187 5.97 -37.88 27.91
C LEU A 187 4.87 -38.68 27.23
N LEU A 188 4.58 -39.89 27.74
CA LEU A 188 3.50 -40.75 27.24
C LEU A 188 2.14 -40.06 27.46
N GLN A 189 1.93 -39.47 28.63
CA GLN A 189 0.70 -38.74 28.96
C GLN A 189 0.53 -37.53 28.04
N ALA A 190 1.56 -36.68 27.87
CA ALA A 190 1.53 -35.54 26.96
C ALA A 190 1.21 -35.95 25.51
N LYS A 191 1.75 -37.08 25.03
CA LYS A 191 1.44 -37.64 23.71
C LYS A 191 -0.03 -38.05 23.57
N ASN A 192 -0.57 -38.72 24.60
CA ASN A 192 -1.97 -39.16 24.63
C ASN A 192 -2.92 -37.97 24.67
N ASP A 193 -2.64 -36.98 25.50
CA ASP A 193 -3.43 -35.76 25.61
C ASP A 193 -3.49 -34.99 24.27
N LYS A 194 -2.33 -34.80 23.61
CA LYS A 194 -2.26 -34.24 22.26
C LYS A 194 -3.14 -35.01 21.28
N ASN A 195 -3.02 -36.36 21.25
CA ASN A 195 -3.77 -37.19 20.32
C ASN A 195 -5.28 -37.09 20.55
N ASN A 196 -5.70 -37.08 21.82
CA ASN A 196 -7.11 -36.96 22.20
C ASN A 196 -7.68 -35.61 21.79
N LYS A 197 -6.95 -34.50 22.02
CA LYS A 197 -7.37 -33.17 21.60
C LYS A 197 -7.48 -33.06 20.08
N ILE A 198 -6.47 -33.53 19.33
CA ILE A 198 -6.52 -33.56 17.86
C ILE A 198 -7.70 -34.37 17.34
N LYS A 199 -7.99 -35.53 17.97
CA LYS A 199 -9.14 -36.36 17.63
C LYS A 199 -10.47 -35.65 17.87
N ALA A 200 -10.60 -34.90 18.97
CA ALA A 200 -11.78 -34.09 19.27
C ALA A 200 -11.98 -32.95 18.23
N ILE A 201 -10.93 -32.22 17.87
CA ILE A 201 -10.96 -31.18 16.84
C ILE A 201 -11.42 -31.75 15.49
N LYS A 202 -10.88 -32.90 15.09
CA LYS A 202 -11.27 -33.58 13.83
C LYS A 202 -12.71 -34.08 13.85
N ALA A 203 -13.21 -34.53 15.01
CA ALA A 203 -14.59 -34.95 15.16
C ALA A 203 -15.58 -33.79 15.04
N ASP A 204 -15.28 -32.66 15.70
CA ASP A 204 -16.07 -31.42 15.60
C ASP A 204 -16.12 -30.91 14.14
N LEU A 205 -14.96 -30.88 13.46
CA LEU A 205 -14.89 -30.54 12.06
C LEU A 205 -15.78 -31.42 11.18
N LYS A 206 -15.74 -32.76 11.41
CA LYS A 206 -16.55 -33.71 10.65
C LYS A 206 -18.05 -33.51 10.85
N THR A 207 -18.47 -33.06 12.01
CA THR A 207 -19.88 -32.81 12.34
C THR A 207 -20.40 -31.52 11.71
N ASN A 208 -19.64 -30.42 11.77
CA ASN A 208 -20.11 -29.10 11.37
C ASN A 208 -19.88 -28.77 9.88
N LEU A 209 -18.89 -29.42 9.23
CA LEU A 209 -18.53 -29.12 7.84
C LEU A 209 -19.64 -29.39 6.81
N PRO A 210 -20.44 -30.46 6.88
CA PRO A 210 -21.51 -30.75 5.92
C PRO A 210 -22.57 -29.64 5.89
N GLU A 211 -23.05 -29.17 7.04
CA GLU A 211 -24.07 -28.13 7.13
C GLU A 211 -23.59 -26.81 6.47
N LEU A 212 -22.35 -26.39 6.75
CA LEU A 212 -21.77 -25.21 6.13
C LEU A 212 -21.59 -25.36 4.62
N LYS A 213 -21.27 -26.59 4.15
CA LYS A 213 -21.16 -26.90 2.72
C LYS A 213 -22.50 -26.77 2.01
N ASP A 214 -23.59 -27.20 2.63
CA ASP A 214 -24.93 -27.11 2.04
C ASP A 214 -25.41 -25.66 2.00
N LYS A 215 -25.19 -24.87 3.07
CA LYS A 215 -25.43 -23.41 3.09
C LYS A 215 -24.66 -22.70 1.97
N LEU A 216 -23.37 -23.03 1.79
CA LEU A 216 -22.53 -22.47 0.74
C LEU A 216 -23.07 -22.82 -0.66
N ASN A 217 -23.50 -24.07 -0.89
CA ASN A 217 -24.05 -24.49 -2.19
C ASN A 217 -25.34 -23.75 -2.52
N ALA A 218 -26.24 -23.60 -1.57
CA ALA A 218 -27.47 -22.83 -1.73
C ALA A 218 -27.16 -21.35 -2.05
N ARG A 219 -26.21 -20.74 -1.35
CA ARG A 219 -25.80 -19.35 -1.58
C ARG A 219 -25.14 -19.16 -2.94
N LYS A 220 -24.32 -20.11 -3.40
CA LYS A 220 -23.74 -20.11 -4.75
C LYS A 220 -24.80 -20.10 -5.86
N ALA A 221 -25.87 -20.86 -5.69
CA ALA A 221 -26.99 -20.88 -6.65
C ALA A 221 -27.68 -19.53 -6.68
N PHE A 222 -28.01 -18.94 -5.53
CA PHE A 222 -28.57 -17.61 -5.41
C PHE A 222 -27.69 -16.53 -6.05
N ALA A 223 -26.38 -16.53 -5.74
CA ALA A 223 -25.43 -15.55 -6.28
C ALA A 223 -25.33 -15.61 -7.81
N LYS A 224 -25.36 -16.81 -8.41
CA LYS A 224 -25.37 -16.97 -9.87
C LYS A 224 -26.59 -16.31 -10.50
N GLU A 225 -27.75 -16.46 -9.89
CA GLU A 225 -28.99 -15.86 -10.40
C GLU A 225 -28.98 -14.35 -10.29
N GLU A 226 -28.51 -13.79 -9.17
CA GLU A 226 -28.41 -12.33 -8.98
C GLU A 226 -27.41 -11.69 -9.95
N VAL A 227 -26.25 -12.31 -10.20
CA VAL A 227 -25.27 -11.85 -11.18
C VAL A 227 -25.84 -11.90 -12.59
N LYS A 228 -26.64 -12.92 -12.92
CA LYS A 228 -27.33 -13.03 -14.20
C LYS A 228 -28.33 -11.89 -14.37
N LYS A 229 -29.21 -11.66 -13.39
CA LYS A 229 -30.16 -10.53 -13.39
C LYS A 229 -29.47 -9.17 -13.56
N TYR A 230 -28.38 -8.94 -12.83
CA TYR A 230 -27.60 -7.70 -12.97
C TYR A 230 -27.05 -7.53 -14.39
N LYS A 231 -26.46 -8.60 -14.98
CA LYS A 231 -25.95 -8.58 -16.35
C LYS A 231 -27.05 -8.29 -17.37
N GLU A 232 -28.22 -8.90 -17.21
CA GLU A 232 -29.39 -8.69 -18.06
C GLU A 232 -29.91 -7.25 -17.96
N LYS A 233 -29.98 -6.69 -16.75
CA LYS A 233 -30.34 -5.28 -16.52
C LYS A 233 -29.38 -4.33 -17.22
N VAL A 234 -28.08 -4.49 -17.04
CA VAL A 234 -27.04 -3.64 -17.66
C VAL A 234 -27.10 -3.76 -19.19
N ASN A 235 -27.37 -4.98 -19.71
CA ASN A 235 -27.52 -5.18 -21.14
C ASN A 235 -28.78 -4.48 -21.68
N ALA A 236 -29.92 -4.57 -20.99
CA ALA A 236 -31.14 -3.88 -21.37
C ALA A 236 -30.97 -2.36 -21.43
N GLU A 237 -30.33 -1.76 -20.41
CA GLU A 237 -29.97 -0.34 -20.38
C GLU A 237 -29.11 0.05 -21.59
N TYR A 238 -28.14 -0.78 -21.96
CA TYR A 238 -27.28 -0.54 -23.11
C TYR A 238 -28.04 -0.65 -24.42
N GLN A 239 -28.93 -1.64 -24.59
CA GLN A 239 -29.76 -1.79 -25.78
C GLN A 239 -30.68 -0.58 -25.97
N THR A 240 -31.28 -0.06 -24.89
CA THR A 240 -32.09 1.17 -24.92
C THR A 240 -31.28 2.37 -25.43
N LYS A 241 -30.06 2.57 -24.89
CA LYS A 241 -29.17 3.62 -25.39
C LYS A 241 -28.75 3.42 -26.85
N LEU A 242 -28.53 2.18 -27.29
CA LEU A 242 -28.21 1.87 -28.68
C LEU A 242 -29.35 2.18 -29.62
N ALA A 243 -30.60 1.88 -29.23
CA ALA A 243 -31.80 2.16 -30.01
C ALA A 243 -31.99 3.67 -30.28
N ASP A 244 -31.58 4.53 -29.33
CA ASP A 244 -31.58 5.98 -29.50
C ASP A 244 -30.37 6.50 -30.32
N LEU A 245 -29.17 5.97 -30.08
CA LEU A 245 -27.94 6.51 -30.69
C LEU A 245 -27.70 6.04 -32.13
N LYS A 246 -28.10 4.81 -32.52
CA LYS A 246 -27.87 4.29 -33.86
C LYS A 246 -28.58 5.12 -34.94
N PRO A 247 -29.87 5.45 -34.83
CA PRO A 247 -30.54 6.30 -35.82
C PRO A 247 -29.91 7.69 -35.91
N LYS A 248 -29.49 8.27 -34.79
CA LYS A 248 -28.77 9.56 -34.74
C LYS A 248 -27.44 9.50 -35.49
N LEU A 249 -26.69 8.41 -35.36
CA LEU A 249 -25.44 8.20 -36.09
C LEU A 249 -25.70 8.05 -37.61
N GLU A 250 -26.72 7.31 -38.01
CA GLU A 250 -27.07 7.12 -39.43
C GLU A 250 -27.51 8.43 -40.07
N SER A 251 -28.35 9.21 -39.37
CA SER A 251 -28.77 10.55 -39.79
C SER A 251 -27.56 11.50 -39.91
N ALA A 252 -26.71 11.55 -38.91
CA ALA A 252 -25.49 12.36 -38.93
C ALA A 252 -24.51 11.94 -40.04
N LEU A 253 -24.40 10.63 -40.32
CA LEU A 253 -23.58 10.13 -41.42
C LEU A 253 -24.10 10.58 -42.77
N THR A 254 -25.42 10.53 -42.98
CA THR A 254 -26.05 10.96 -44.23
C THR A 254 -25.92 12.47 -44.45
N ALA A 255 -26.19 13.26 -43.40
CA ALA A 255 -26.02 14.72 -43.42
C ALA A 255 -24.54 15.10 -43.66
N SER A 256 -23.61 14.41 -43.00
CA SER A 256 -22.18 14.64 -43.18
C SER A 256 -21.68 14.33 -44.59
N LYS A 257 -22.17 13.24 -45.23
CA LYS A 257 -21.82 12.92 -46.63
C LYS A 257 -22.20 14.07 -47.56
N THR A 258 -23.39 14.65 -47.41
CA THR A 258 -23.85 15.77 -48.21
C THR A 258 -23.00 17.03 -47.96
N LYS A 259 -22.76 17.37 -46.68
CA LYS A 259 -21.91 18.50 -46.29
C LYS A 259 -20.45 18.35 -46.77
N VAL A 260 -19.87 17.15 -46.69
CA VAL A 260 -18.53 16.84 -47.20
C VAL A 260 -18.46 16.98 -48.72
N SER A 261 -19.47 16.52 -49.46
CA SER A 261 -19.53 16.68 -50.92
C SER A 261 -19.57 18.16 -51.32
N LYS A 262 -20.39 18.97 -50.64
CA LYS A 262 -20.42 20.43 -50.81
C LYS A 262 -19.07 21.07 -50.46
N ALA A 263 -18.51 20.76 -49.28
CA ALA A 263 -17.23 21.31 -48.86
C ALA A 263 -16.08 20.97 -49.82
N LYS A 264 -16.08 19.78 -50.44
CA LYS A 264 -15.10 19.43 -51.48
C LYS A 264 -15.22 20.31 -52.73
N VAL A 265 -16.43 20.62 -53.19
CA VAL A 265 -16.65 21.51 -54.32
C VAL A 265 -16.21 22.94 -53.98
N ASP A 266 -16.63 23.45 -52.81
CA ASP A 266 -16.24 24.78 -52.35
C ASP A 266 -14.70 24.93 -52.17
N ASN A 267 -14.07 23.88 -51.67
CA ASN A 267 -12.61 23.83 -51.54
C ASN A 267 -11.88 23.79 -52.87
N ALA A 268 -12.41 23.04 -53.85
CA ALA A 268 -11.88 22.99 -55.21
C ALA A 268 -12.01 24.36 -55.91
N ASN A 269 -13.15 25.00 -55.76
CA ASN A 269 -13.39 26.34 -56.30
C ASN A 269 -12.43 27.38 -55.67
N ALA A 270 -12.30 27.40 -54.32
CA ALA A 270 -11.38 28.30 -53.62
C ALA A 270 -9.91 28.12 -54.06
N LEU A 271 -9.49 26.90 -54.30
CA LEU A 271 -8.15 26.60 -54.80
C LEU A 271 -7.98 27.01 -56.28
N SER A 272 -9.01 26.81 -57.11
CA SER A 272 -9.03 27.26 -58.50
C SER A 272 -8.94 28.78 -58.60
N ASP A 273 -9.74 29.52 -57.82
CA ASP A 273 -9.72 30.96 -57.76
C ASP A 273 -8.36 31.51 -57.31
N TYR A 274 -7.75 30.89 -56.30
CA TYR A 274 -6.39 31.20 -55.89
C TYR A 274 -5.37 31.02 -57.02
N LYS A 275 -5.41 29.86 -57.72
CA LYS A 275 -4.52 29.59 -58.86
C LYS A 275 -4.70 30.61 -60.00
N ALA A 276 -5.94 30.91 -60.34
CA ALA A 276 -6.24 31.91 -61.40
C ALA A 276 -5.67 33.28 -61.08
N LYS A 277 -5.84 33.75 -59.82
CA LYS A 277 -5.26 35.02 -59.35
C LYS A 277 -3.74 35.02 -59.37
N TYR A 278 -3.13 33.93 -58.95
CA TYR A 278 -1.68 33.77 -58.92
C TYR A 278 -1.08 33.74 -60.36
N GLU A 279 -1.68 32.99 -61.25
CA GLU A 279 -1.27 32.89 -62.65
C GLU A 279 -1.48 34.23 -63.41
N GLY A 280 -2.61 34.90 -63.13
CA GLY A 280 -2.88 36.23 -63.68
C GLY A 280 -1.79 37.22 -63.26
N TYR A 281 -1.43 37.28 -61.99
CA TYR A 281 -0.36 38.10 -61.48
C TYR A 281 1.02 37.76 -62.14
N LEU A 282 1.34 36.49 -62.32
CA LEU A 282 2.59 36.06 -62.93
C LEU A 282 2.69 36.48 -64.42
N LYS A 283 1.58 36.47 -65.17
CA LYS A 283 1.53 36.96 -66.56
C LYS A 283 1.78 38.47 -66.62
N GLU A 284 1.09 39.22 -65.76
CA GLU A 284 1.25 40.69 -65.67
C GLU A 284 2.68 41.07 -65.29
N TYR A 285 3.29 40.42 -64.28
CA TYR A 285 4.67 40.65 -63.87
C TYR A 285 5.65 40.38 -65.01
N LYS A 286 5.49 39.30 -65.76
CA LYS A 286 6.34 38.96 -66.90
C LYS A 286 6.23 39.99 -68.04
N SER A 287 5.04 40.49 -68.28
CA SER A 287 4.80 41.55 -69.31
C SER A 287 5.48 42.86 -68.94
N ILE A 288 5.35 43.31 -67.69
CA ILE A 288 5.96 44.54 -67.20
C ILE A 288 7.49 44.41 -67.17
N LEU A 289 8.01 43.26 -66.75
CA LEU A 289 9.45 43.00 -66.72
C LEU A 289 10.07 43.07 -68.11
N ALA A 290 9.38 42.53 -69.15
CA ALA A 290 9.81 42.52 -70.53
C ALA A 290 9.84 43.90 -71.16
N SER A 291 8.97 44.84 -70.70
CA SER A 291 8.88 46.20 -71.21
C SER A 291 9.79 47.22 -70.44
N THR A 292 10.47 46.80 -69.38
CA THR A 292 11.28 47.68 -68.51
C THR A 292 12.77 47.50 -68.78
N SER A 293 13.45 48.59 -69.32
CA SER A 293 14.89 48.56 -69.69
C SER A 293 15.81 49.21 -68.66
N GLU A 294 15.29 49.94 -67.67
CA GLU A 294 16.05 50.68 -66.68
C GLU A 294 16.47 49.77 -65.50
N PRO A 295 17.80 49.65 -65.23
CA PRO A 295 18.27 48.69 -64.18
C PRO A 295 17.74 48.94 -62.78
N ILE A 296 17.52 50.19 -62.37
CA ILE A 296 16.99 50.54 -61.05
C ILE A 296 15.54 50.13 -60.96
N LYS A 297 14.69 50.42 -61.95
CA LYS A 297 13.30 50.03 -62.00
C LYS A 297 13.12 48.51 -62.04
N VAL A 298 14.05 47.78 -62.71
CA VAL A 298 14.06 46.30 -62.72
C VAL A 298 14.33 45.74 -61.30
N LEU A 299 15.23 46.37 -60.52
CA LEU A 299 15.52 45.94 -59.14
C LEU A 299 14.33 46.20 -58.22
N GLU A 300 13.68 47.37 -58.32
CA GLU A 300 12.46 47.67 -57.57
C GLU A 300 11.32 46.71 -57.90
N LEU A 301 11.12 46.39 -59.18
CA LEU A 301 10.11 45.43 -59.63
C LEU A 301 10.37 44.02 -59.09
N LYS A 302 11.63 43.58 -59.04
CA LYS A 302 11.98 42.28 -58.40
C LYS A 302 11.72 42.25 -56.91
N LYS A 303 12.00 43.34 -56.16
CA LYS A 303 11.68 43.48 -54.75
C LYS A 303 10.17 43.45 -54.51
N ALA A 304 9.39 44.18 -55.30
CA ALA A 304 7.93 44.20 -55.24
C ALA A 304 7.34 42.82 -55.59
N HIS A 305 7.92 42.12 -56.55
CA HIS A 305 7.56 40.76 -56.90
C HIS A 305 7.74 39.79 -55.75
N GLN A 306 8.91 39.81 -55.08
CA GLN A 306 9.18 38.98 -53.91
C GLN A 306 8.19 39.24 -52.76
N ALA A 307 7.89 40.50 -52.47
CA ALA A 307 6.87 40.86 -51.47
C ALA A 307 5.49 40.30 -51.82
N LYS A 308 5.12 40.37 -53.13
CA LYS A 308 3.84 39.86 -53.62
C LYS A 308 3.77 38.32 -53.59
N LEU A 309 4.90 37.63 -53.87
CA LEU A 309 5.00 36.16 -53.73
C LEU A 309 4.78 35.74 -52.29
N ASN A 310 5.40 36.42 -51.32
CA ASN A 310 5.21 36.15 -49.91
C ASN A 310 3.72 36.34 -49.49
N ALA A 311 3.05 37.39 -50.02
CA ALA A 311 1.64 37.60 -49.77
C ALA A 311 0.77 36.50 -50.38
N PHE A 312 1.08 35.97 -51.57
CA PHE A 312 0.40 34.81 -52.16
C PHE A 312 0.62 33.53 -51.34
N ASP A 313 1.81 33.34 -50.78
CA ASP A 313 2.06 32.20 -49.89
C ASP A 313 1.22 32.25 -48.61
N GLU A 314 1.03 33.43 -48.01
CA GLU A 314 0.12 33.60 -46.87
C GLU A 314 -1.34 33.34 -47.26
N ILE A 315 -1.81 33.87 -48.39
CA ILE A 315 -3.17 33.62 -48.90
C ILE A 315 -3.36 32.10 -49.15
N LYS A 316 -2.35 31.40 -49.69
CA LYS A 316 -2.40 29.94 -49.90
C LYS A 316 -2.56 29.21 -48.60
N LYS A 317 -1.78 29.58 -47.55
CA LYS A 317 -1.90 29.01 -46.20
C LYS A 317 -3.31 29.21 -45.63
N GLU A 318 -3.88 30.39 -45.82
CA GLU A 318 -5.21 30.74 -45.36
C GLU A 318 -6.31 29.93 -46.08
N VAL A 319 -6.18 29.77 -47.41
CA VAL A 319 -7.09 28.91 -48.20
C VAL A 319 -7.02 27.47 -47.73
N ILE A 320 -5.84 26.92 -47.53
CA ILE A 320 -5.67 25.56 -47.01
C ILE A 320 -6.29 25.40 -45.63
N LYS A 321 -6.06 26.36 -44.72
CA LYS A 321 -6.63 26.36 -43.37
C LYS A 321 -8.15 26.43 -43.38
N SER A 322 -8.71 27.31 -44.20
CA SER A 322 -10.18 27.45 -44.40
C SER A 322 -10.80 26.17 -44.98
N ASN A 323 -10.11 25.54 -45.96
CA ASN A 323 -10.55 24.29 -46.54
C ASN A 323 -10.59 23.15 -45.50
N GLN A 324 -9.60 23.07 -44.65
CA GLN A 324 -9.57 22.12 -43.54
C GLN A 324 -10.71 22.38 -42.55
N ALA A 325 -10.90 23.62 -42.14
CA ALA A 325 -11.98 24.00 -41.22
C ALA A 325 -13.37 23.61 -41.74
N ARG A 326 -13.66 23.83 -43.04
CA ARG A 326 -14.92 23.40 -43.68
C ARG A 326 -15.11 21.88 -43.66
N MET A 327 -14.01 21.13 -43.88
CA MET A 327 -14.07 19.66 -43.80
C MET A 327 -14.33 19.18 -42.37
N ASP A 328 -13.66 19.79 -41.39
CA ASP A 328 -13.85 19.44 -39.99
C ASP A 328 -15.27 19.78 -39.52
N GLU A 329 -15.82 20.92 -39.91
CA GLU A 329 -17.23 21.29 -39.66
C GLU A 329 -18.20 20.30 -40.31
N ALA A 330 -18.00 19.94 -41.58
CA ALA A 330 -18.83 18.98 -42.29
C ALA A 330 -18.83 17.58 -41.63
N LEU A 331 -17.76 17.20 -40.93
CA LEU A 331 -17.60 15.92 -40.24
C LEU A 331 -18.00 15.99 -38.74
N SER A 332 -18.20 17.18 -38.19
CA SER A 332 -18.37 17.39 -36.75
C SER A 332 -19.57 16.61 -36.17
N GLU A 333 -20.73 16.66 -36.79
CA GLU A 333 -21.96 15.97 -36.35
C GLU A 333 -21.77 14.45 -36.33
N TYR A 334 -21.16 13.89 -37.38
CA TYR A 334 -20.84 12.47 -37.46
C TYR A 334 -19.83 12.06 -36.39
N THR A 335 -18.78 12.86 -36.20
CA THR A 335 -17.77 12.60 -35.21
C THR A 335 -18.33 12.62 -33.78
N ASN A 336 -19.21 13.57 -33.49
CA ASN A 336 -19.89 13.68 -32.19
C ASN A 336 -20.86 12.50 -31.96
N ALA A 337 -21.68 12.14 -32.97
CA ALA A 337 -22.58 10.99 -32.86
C ALA A 337 -21.81 9.67 -32.69
N LYS A 338 -20.69 9.48 -33.40
CA LYS A 338 -19.81 8.33 -33.25
C LYS A 338 -19.18 8.28 -31.86
N LYS A 339 -18.72 9.42 -31.36
CA LYS A 339 -18.17 9.51 -30.00
C LYS A 339 -19.21 9.13 -28.95
N ALA A 340 -20.45 9.62 -29.07
CA ALA A 340 -21.53 9.26 -28.15
C ALA A 340 -21.80 7.73 -28.13
N LEU A 341 -21.77 7.08 -29.31
CA LEU A 341 -21.92 5.63 -29.41
C LEU A 341 -20.74 4.88 -28.75
N ASP A 342 -19.52 5.33 -28.99
CA ASP A 342 -18.31 4.76 -28.36
C ASP A 342 -18.32 4.96 -26.84
N ASP A 343 -18.78 6.11 -26.36
CA ASP A 343 -18.92 6.40 -24.93
C ASP A 343 -19.98 5.49 -24.27
N ALA A 344 -21.14 5.30 -24.91
CA ALA A 344 -22.16 4.36 -24.43
C ALA A 344 -21.65 2.92 -24.36
N LYS A 345 -20.85 2.48 -25.35
CA LYS A 345 -20.21 1.16 -25.36
C LYS A 345 -19.18 1.03 -24.23
N ASN A 346 -18.37 2.05 -24.03
CA ASN A 346 -17.38 2.07 -22.95
C ASN A 346 -18.08 2.00 -21.58
N GLU A 347 -19.14 2.78 -21.36
CA GLU A 347 -19.95 2.74 -20.13
C GLU A 347 -20.54 1.35 -19.87
N TYR A 348 -21.11 0.70 -20.89
CA TYR A 348 -21.59 -0.67 -20.78
C TYR A 348 -20.48 -1.65 -20.33
N VAL A 349 -19.32 -1.60 -21.01
CA VAL A 349 -18.21 -2.48 -20.69
C VAL A 349 -17.66 -2.18 -19.29
N ASP A 350 -17.60 -0.89 -18.91
CA ASP A 350 -17.08 -0.48 -17.59
C ASP A 350 -18.00 -0.88 -16.42
N LYS A 351 -19.30 -1.05 -16.67
CA LYS A 351 -20.23 -1.66 -15.69
C LYS A 351 -19.94 -3.13 -15.44
N LEU A 352 -19.37 -3.85 -16.41
CA LEU A 352 -19.10 -5.29 -16.33
C LEU A 352 -17.66 -5.62 -15.91
N LYS A 353 -16.69 -4.85 -16.38
CA LYS A 353 -15.26 -5.07 -16.11
C LYS A 353 -14.42 -3.81 -16.29
N ILE A 354 -13.28 -3.73 -15.59
CA ILE A 354 -12.27 -2.71 -15.84
C ILE A 354 -11.54 -3.08 -17.14
N THR A 355 -11.63 -2.23 -18.16
CA THR A 355 -10.92 -2.44 -19.43
C THR A 355 -9.44 -2.10 -19.33
N ARG A 356 -8.61 -2.64 -20.23
CA ARG A 356 -7.19 -2.24 -20.34
C ARG A 356 -7.01 -0.73 -20.57
N LYS A 357 -7.94 -0.11 -21.30
CA LYS A 357 -7.95 1.33 -21.58
C LYS A 357 -8.19 2.12 -20.29
N GLU A 358 -9.17 1.72 -19.51
CA GLU A 358 -9.51 2.33 -18.23
C GLU A 358 -8.40 2.09 -17.18
N ALA A 359 -7.88 0.87 -17.06
CA ALA A 359 -6.74 0.57 -16.20
C ALA A 359 -5.51 1.44 -16.52
N LYS A 360 -5.22 1.64 -17.83
CA LYS A 360 -4.14 2.53 -18.27
C LYS A 360 -4.40 3.98 -17.89
N ARG A 361 -5.65 4.50 -18.05
CA ARG A 361 -6.02 5.86 -17.65
C ARG A 361 -5.76 6.06 -16.15
N ARG A 362 -6.31 5.17 -15.31
CA ARG A 362 -6.12 5.20 -13.84
C ARG A 362 -4.65 5.06 -13.43
N ALA A 363 -3.90 4.19 -14.11
CA ALA A 363 -2.46 4.04 -13.85
C ALA A 363 -1.68 5.32 -14.11
N LEU A 364 -1.99 6.04 -15.19
CA LEU A 364 -1.37 7.33 -15.49
C LEU A 364 -1.74 8.42 -14.46
N GLU A 365 -2.98 8.39 -13.97
CA GLU A 365 -3.45 9.30 -12.91
C GLU A 365 -2.72 9.04 -11.60
N ILE A 366 -2.66 7.78 -11.13
CA ILE A 366 -1.91 7.40 -9.92
C ILE A 366 -0.43 7.72 -10.06
N MET A 367 0.19 7.45 -11.23
CA MET A 367 1.58 7.84 -11.47
C MET A 367 1.81 9.35 -11.35
N SER A 368 0.84 10.17 -11.79
CA SER A 368 0.89 11.62 -11.62
C SER A 368 0.72 12.02 -10.15
N GLU A 369 -0.22 11.42 -9.44
CA GLU A 369 -0.51 11.64 -8.02
C GLU A 369 0.72 11.38 -7.13
N VAL A 370 1.45 10.28 -7.38
CA VAL A 370 2.70 9.99 -6.66
C VAL A 370 3.91 10.80 -7.16
N GLY A 371 3.71 11.76 -8.07
CA GLY A 371 4.74 12.68 -8.54
C GLY A 371 5.74 12.08 -9.53
N ILE A 372 5.36 11.10 -10.35
CA ILE A 372 6.20 10.61 -11.45
C ILE A 372 6.13 11.60 -12.62
N PRO A 373 7.24 12.22 -13.03
CA PRO A 373 7.25 13.17 -14.16
C PRO A 373 7.00 12.44 -15.48
N LEU A 374 6.28 13.10 -16.42
CA LEU A 374 5.98 12.57 -17.75
C LEU A 374 5.38 11.14 -17.72
N PRO A 375 4.24 10.89 -17.03
CA PRO A 375 3.70 9.55 -16.79
C PRO A 375 3.52 8.73 -18.06
N LYS A 376 3.05 9.35 -19.18
CA LYS A 376 2.84 8.68 -20.49
C LYS A 376 4.14 8.07 -21.06
N LYS A 377 5.29 8.73 -20.90
CA LYS A 377 6.61 8.24 -21.32
C LYS A 377 7.10 7.15 -20.37
N ARG A 378 7.05 7.44 -19.05
CA ARG A 378 7.52 6.55 -17.98
C ARG A 378 6.72 5.25 -17.88
N PHE A 379 5.44 5.25 -18.23
CA PHE A 379 4.58 4.07 -18.29
C PHE A 379 5.17 2.92 -19.12
N ARG A 380 5.95 3.24 -20.15
CA ARG A 380 6.55 2.26 -21.08
C ARG A 380 7.94 1.78 -20.66
N GLN A 381 8.51 2.36 -19.64
CA GLN A 381 9.86 2.09 -19.14
C GLN A 381 9.89 0.90 -18.18
N TYR A 382 11.09 0.36 -17.96
CA TYR A 382 11.37 -0.72 -17.04
C TYR A 382 11.88 -0.18 -15.69
N PRO A 383 11.80 -0.97 -14.58
CA PRO A 383 12.24 -0.52 -13.26
C PRO A 383 13.68 0.01 -13.20
N PHE A 384 14.60 -0.59 -13.93
CA PHE A 384 16.02 -0.20 -13.92
C PHE A 384 16.27 1.20 -14.54
N GLU A 385 15.32 1.74 -15.33
CA GLU A 385 15.40 3.09 -15.91
C GLU A 385 14.95 4.19 -14.92
N PHE A 386 14.61 3.83 -13.67
CA PHE A 386 14.12 4.72 -12.63
C PHE A 386 15.15 4.85 -11.51
N SER A 387 15.25 6.05 -10.91
CA SER A 387 16.01 6.26 -9.66
C SER A 387 15.35 5.52 -8.49
N GLY A 388 16.08 5.32 -7.38
CA GLY A 388 15.56 4.68 -6.17
C GLY A 388 14.25 5.31 -5.67
N GLY A 389 14.23 6.63 -5.54
CA GLY A 389 13.03 7.37 -5.13
C GLY A 389 11.85 7.27 -6.10
N MET A 390 12.11 7.21 -7.41
CA MET A 390 11.05 6.97 -8.39
C MET A 390 10.52 5.54 -8.33
N ARG A 391 11.36 4.54 -8.08
CA ARG A 391 10.91 3.16 -7.86
C ARG A 391 10.03 3.06 -6.63
N GLN A 392 10.42 3.72 -5.54
CA GLN A 392 9.60 3.77 -4.32
C GLN A 392 8.23 4.41 -4.58
N ARG A 393 8.17 5.51 -5.33
CA ARG A 393 6.90 6.13 -5.76
C ARG A 393 6.04 5.17 -6.58
N ILE A 394 6.63 4.34 -7.43
CA ILE A 394 5.91 3.31 -8.19
C ILE A 394 5.37 2.19 -7.28
N VAL A 395 6.14 1.74 -6.28
CA VAL A 395 5.67 0.74 -5.30
C VAL A 395 4.48 1.32 -4.50
N ILE A 396 4.57 2.59 -4.08
CA ILE A 396 3.44 3.31 -3.46
C ILE A 396 2.23 3.35 -4.41
N ALA A 397 2.45 3.70 -5.69
CA ALA A 397 1.39 3.72 -6.69
C ALA A 397 0.68 2.35 -6.81
N ILE A 398 1.45 1.25 -6.84
CA ILE A 398 0.90 -0.11 -6.91
C ILE A 398 0.07 -0.43 -5.65
N ALA A 399 0.58 -0.13 -4.45
CA ALA A 399 -0.13 -0.35 -3.20
C ALA A 399 -1.47 0.42 -3.13
N LEU A 400 -1.56 1.58 -3.79
CA LEU A 400 -2.75 2.43 -3.82
C LEU A 400 -3.76 2.07 -4.92
N THR A 401 -3.43 1.16 -5.85
CA THR A 401 -4.31 0.83 -7.00
C THR A 401 -5.68 0.31 -6.62
N ALA A 402 -5.78 -0.36 -5.48
CA ALA A 402 -7.01 -0.96 -4.98
C ALA A 402 -7.74 -0.09 -3.93
N ALA A 403 -7.22 1.12 -3.63
CA ALA A 403 -7.74 2.04 -2.62
C ALA A 403 -7.95 1.35 -1.25
N PRO A 404 -6.88 0.85 -0.61
CA PRO A 404 -6.98 0.16 0.67
C PRO A 404 -7.47 1.10 1.78
N GLU A 405 -7.97 0.52 2.89
CA GLU A 405 -8.37 1.25 4.11
C GLU A 405 -7.20 1.38 5.10
N ILE A 406 -6.32 0.36 5.10
CA ILE A 406 -5.10 0.33 5.91
C ILE A 406 -3.89 0.25 4.98
N LEU A 407 -2.89 1.07 5.23
CA LEU A 407 -1.60 1.04 4.55
C LEU A 407 -0.49 0.70 5.54
N ILE A 408 0.16 -0.44 5.34
CA ILE A 408 1.33 -0.85 6.11
C ILE A 408 2.58 -0.40 5.36
N CYS A 409 3.44 0.40 6.00
CA CYS A 409 4.71 0.87 5.47
C CYS A 409 5.85 0.23 6.27
N ASP A 410 6.46 -0.83 5.74
CA ASP A 410 7.57 -1.54 6.39
C ASP A 410 8.90 -0.94 5.91
N GLU A 411 9.46 -0.02 6.70
CA GLU A 411 10.70 0.72 6.44
C GLU A 411 10.78 1.33 5.02
N PRO A 412 9.80 2.11 4.58
CA PRO A 412 9.66 2.50 3.18
C PRO A 412 10.75 3.45 2.66
N THR A 413 11.68 3.89 3.51
CA THR A 413 12.69 4.90 3.17
C THR A 413 14.13 4.45 3.46
N THR A 414 14.36 3.21 3.88
CA THR A 414 15.67 2.72 4.36
C THR A 414 16.78 2.77 3.30
N ALA A 415 16.45 2.58 2.02
CA ALA A 415 17.43 2.56 0.92
C ALA A 415 17.51 3.90 0.14
N LEU A 416 17.04 5.01 0.73
CA LEU A 416 16.95 6.31 0.05
C LEU A 416 17.87 7.34 0.72
N ASP A 417 18.37 8.29 -0.09
CA ASP A 417 19.08 9.46 0.42
C ASP A 417 18.15 10.39 1.21
N VAL A 418 18.73 11.26 2.05
CA VAL A 418 17.99 12.11 3.02
C VAL A 418 16.93 12.98 2.33
N THR A 419 17.27 13.58 1.20
CA THR A 419 16.35 14.48 0.47
C THR A 419 15.15 13.72 -0.10
N ILE A 420 15.40 12.58 -0.73
CA ILE A 420 14.34 11.74 -1.31
C ILE A 420 13.49 11.11 -0.19
N LYS A 421 14.13 10.73 0.94
CA LYS A 421 13.44 10.23 2.12
C LYS A 421 12.37 11.23 2.59
N ALA A 422 12.72 12.50 2.76
CA ALA A 422 11.79 13.54 3.17
C ALA A 422 10.62 13.67 2.18
N GLN A 423 10.89 13.67 0.87
CA GLN A 423 9.86 13.75 -0.18
C GLN A 423 8.91 12.54 -0.18
N ILE A 424 9.40 11.32 0.11
CA ILE A 424 8.56 10.12 0.19
C ILE A 424 7.68 10.16 1.43
N LEU A 425 8.20 10.61 2.57
CA LEU A 425 7.42 10.77 3.80
C LEU A 425 6.30 11.79 3.64
N GLU A 426 6.61 12.95 3.04
CA GLU A 426 5.62 13.98 2.72
C GLU A 426 4.53 13.45 1.78
N LEU A 427 4.92 12.69 0.74
CA LEU A 427 3.99 12.03 -0.17
C LEU A 427 3.05 11.07 0.57
N ILE A 428 3.58 10.18 1.42
CA ILE A 428 2.78 9.22 2.20
C ILE A 428 1.82 9.99 3.13
N LYS A 429 2.29 11.01 3.84
CA LYS A 429 1.49 11.85 4.75
C LYS A 429 0.36 12.58 4.01
N LYS A 430 0.66 13.13 2.84
CA LYS A 430 -0.33 13.76 1.96
C LYS A 430 -1.42 12.76 1.54
N ILE A 431 -1.03 11.60 1.02
CA ILE A 431 -1.96 10.57 0.56
C ILE A 431 -2.81 10.03 1.74
N GLN A 432 -2.19 9.82 2.90
CA GLN A 432 -2.87 9.39 4.13
C GLN A 432 -4.01 10.37 4.49
N LYS A 433 -3.73 11.66 4.48
CA LYS A 433 -4.73 12.71 4.76
C LYS A 433 -5.80 12.81 3.67
N GLU A 434 -5.41 12.88 2.39
CA GLU A 434 -6.34 13.06 1.27
C GLU A 434 -7.31 11.87 1.10
N ARG A 435 -6.84 10.66 1.39
CA ARG A 435 -7.64 9.42 1.27
C ARG A 435 -8.18 8.91 2.61
N ASN A 436 -7.92 9.61 3.72
CA ASN A 436 -8.27 9.20 5.09
C ASN A 436 -7.83 7.76 5.41
N LEU A 437 -6.59 7.41 5.01
CA LEU A 437 -6.02 6.08 5.24
C LEU A 437 -5.60 5.92 6.71
N SER A 438 -5.79 4.72 7.26
CA SER A 438 -5.15 4.33 8.50
C SER A 438 -3.78 3.73 8.19
N CYS A 439 -2.72 4.15 8.89
CA CYS A 439 -1.35 3.72 8.57
C CYS A 439 -0.69 2.98 9.74
N ILE A 440 -0.03 1.86 9.45
CA ILE A 440 0.98 1.27 10.35
C ILE A 440 2.34 1.55 9.71
N PHE A 441 3.13 2.38 10.38
CA PHE A 441 4.42 2.82 9.87
C PHE A 441 5.56 2.20 10.69
N ILE A 442 6.33 1.31 10.10
CA ILE A 442 7.47 0.64 10.74
C ILE A 442 8.75 1.34 10.35
N THR A 443 9.53 1.73 11.34
CA THR A 443 10.84 2.36 11.14
C THR A 443 11.75 2.17 12.35
N HIS A 444 13.04 2.34 12.15
CA HIS A 444 14.03 2.48 13.24
C HIS A 444 14.47 3.95 13.43
N ASP A 445 13.94 4.88 12.63
CA ASP A 445 14.30 6.29 12.64
C ASP A 445 13.26 7.12 13.39
N LEU A 446 13.64 7.60 14.58
CA LEU A 446 12.78 8.41 15.44
C LEU A 446 12.44 9.79 14.84
N GLY A 447 13.29 10.34 13.97
CA GLY A 447 12.99 11.58 13.25
C GLY A 447 11.81 11.41 12.31
N VAL A 448 11.67 10.22 11.70
CA VAL A 448 10.50 9.86 10.89
C VAL A 448 9.26 9.73 11.77
N VAL A 449 9.41 9.08 12.95
CA VAL A 449 8.30 8.89 13.90
C VAL A 449 7.71 10.23 14.33
N ALA A 450 8.56 11.20 14.73
CA ALA A 450 8.13 12.54 15.14
C ALA A 450 7.27 13.27 14.08
N ASN A 451 7.57 13.03 12.78
CA ASN A 451 6.86 13.67 11.67
C ASN A 451 5.59 12.95 11.22
N MET A 452 5.50 11.63 11.44
CA MET A 452 4.46 10.80 10.85
C MET A 452 3.42 10.30 11.85
N ALA A 453 3.81 10.09 13.12
CA ALA A 453 3.01 9.37 14.09
C ALA A 453 1.93 10.22 14.75
N ASP A 454 0.75 9.63 14.96
CA ASP A 454 -0.21 10.05 15.98
C ASP A 454 0.08 9.32 17.30
N ARG A 455 0.32 7.99 17.23
CA ARG A 455 0.74 7.15 18.36
C ARG A 455 1.98 6.34 18.01
N VAL A 456 2.71 5.96 19.04
CA VAL A 456 3.98 5.23 18.91
C VAL A 456 3.96 3.98 19.78
N ALA A 457 4.40 2.85 19.21
CA ALA A 457 4.67 1.61 19.91
C ALA A 457 6.18 1.34 19.85
N VAL A 458 6.89 1.44 20.95
CA VAL A 458 8.31 1.12 21.04
C VAL A 458 8.46 -0.37 21.26
N MET A 459 9.14 -1.06 20.34
CA MET A 459 9.24 -2.52 20.34
C MET A 459 10.68 -2.99 20.53
N TYR A 460 10.90 -3.88 21.51
CA TYR A 460 12.18 -4.49 21.81
C TYR A 460 12.04 -6.00 22.04
N ALA A 461 12.92 -6.80 21.43
CA ALA A 461 12.99 -8.26 21.62
C ALA A 461 11.63 -8.97 21.58
N GLY A 462 10.78 -8.63 20.62
CA GLY A 462 9.48 -9.25 20.41
C GLY A 462 8.34 -8.72 21.30
N LYS A 463 8.56 -7.67 22.06
CA LYS A 463 7.55 -7.04 22.95
C LYS A 463 7.42 -5.55 22.70
N ILE A 464 6.23 -5.00 22.90
CA ILE A 464 6.07 -3.57 23.08
C ILE A 464 6.50 -3.25 24.51
N VAL A 465 7.41 -2.30 24.66
CA VAL A 465 7.96 -1.89 25.95
C VAL A 465 7.42 -0.53 26.41
N GLU A 466 7.02 0.30 25.47
CA GLU A 466 6.37 1.58 25.74
C GLU A 466 5.37 1.92 24.62
N TYR A 467 4.25 2.53 24.96
CA TYR A 467 3.16 2.82 24.04
C TYR A 467 2.42 4.08 24.47
N GLY A 468 2.24 5.03 23.57
CA GLY A 468 1.58 6.30 23.89
C GLY A 468 1.40 7.20 22.67
N ASN A 469 0.87 8.40 22.87
CA ASN A 469 0.87 9.44 21.84
C ASN A 469 2.30 9.87 21.53
N VAL A 470 2.53 10.42 20.35
CA VAL A 470 3.85 10.86 19.94
C VAL A 470 4.49 11.81 20.93
N ASP A 471 3.75 12.78 21.46
CA ASP A 471 4.25 13.74 22.43
C ASP A 471 4.66 13.08 23.76
N GLU A 472 3.88 12.10 24.24
CA GLU A 472 4.20 11.35 25.48
C GLU A 472 5.49 10.56 25.33
N ILE A 473 5.72 9.91 24.20
CA ILE A 473 6.94 9.12 23.94
C ILE A 473 8.16 10.00 23.74
N PHE A 474 8.02 11.19 23.14
CA PHE A 474 9.15 12.07 22.89
C PHE A 474 9.47 13.01 24.04
N PHE A 475 8.45 13.49 24.79
CA PHE A 475 8.65 14.48 25.86
C PHE A 475 8.53 13.89 27.26
N GLU A 476 7.89 12.73 27.42
CA GLU A 476 7.73 12.08 28.73
C GLU A 476 8.06 10.58 28.70
N PRO A 477 9.14 10.14 28.05
CA PRO A 477 9.48 8.72 27.95
C PRO A 477 9.73 8.12 29.34
N LYS A 478 9.31 6.87 29.55
CA LYS A 478 9.43 6.17 30.84
C LYS A 478 10.34 4.95 30.79
N HIS A 479 10.41 4.27 29.63
CA HIS A 479 11.19 3.05 29.53
C HIS A 479 12.68 3.35 29.23
N PRO A 480 13.65 2.70 29.91
CA PRO A 480 15.09 2.92 29.67
C PRO A 480 15.54 2.68 28.21
N TYR A 481 14.88 1.76 27.50
CA TYR A 481 15.16 1.54 26.08
C TYR A 481 14.73 2.73 25.21
N THR A 482 13.59 3.35 25.52
CA THR A 482 13.14 4.58 24.82
C THR A 482 14.11 5.73 25.08
N TRP A 483 14.62 5.86 26.32
CA TRP A 483 15.67 6.84 26.63
C TRP A 483 16.92 6.61 25.79
N ALA A 484 17.36 5.34 25.69
CA ALA A 484 18.54 4.98 24.91
C ALA A 484 18.35 5.25 23.42
N LEU A 485 17.16 4.97 22.87
CA LEU A 485 16.80 5.31 21.48
C LEU A 485 16.85 6.83 21.26
N LEU A 486 16.23 7.61 22.13
CA LEU A 486 16.24 9.08 22.06
C LEU A 486 17.64 9.67 22.20
N SER A 487 18.49 9.07 23.05
CA SER A 487 19.89 9.49 23.21
C SER A 487 20.74 9.24 21.96
N SER A 488 20.35 8.28 21.12
CA SER A 488 21.09 7.91 19.90
C SER A 488 20.75 8.77 18.67
N ILE A 489 19.76 9.66 18.74
CA ILE A 489 19.40 10.56 17.63
C ILE A 489 20.54 11.58 17.44
N PRO A 490 21.08 11.79 16.21
CA PRO A 490 21.99 12.89 15.94
C PRO A 490 21.30 14.24 16.15
N ASP A 491 21.91 15.11 16.94
CA ASP A 491 21.49 16.50 17.07
C ASP A 491 22.57 17.42 16.47
N VAL A 492 22.17 18.28 15.55
CA VAL A 492 23.09 19.17 14.81
C VAL A 492 23.72 20.21 15.73
N ASP A 493 23.02 20.58 16.80
CA ASP A 493 23.43 21.63 17.73
C ASP A 493 24.15 21.10 18.99
N SER A 494 24.15 19.78 19.23
CA SER A 494 24.81 19.20 20.39
C SER A 494 26.28 18.94 20.12
N LYS A 495 27.14 19.47 20.99
CA LYS A 495 28.57 19.14 21.06
C LYS A 495 28.85 17.82 21.78
N GLU A 496 27.82 17.15 22.29
CA GLU A 496 27.95 15.92 23.07
C GLU A 496 28.11 14.69 22.17
N ARG A 497 28.91 13.74 22.65
CA ARG A 497 29.12 12.48 21.97
C ARG A 497 27.85 11.62 22.08
N LEU A 498 27.33 11.16 20.96
CA LEU A 498 26.18 10.24 20.91
C LEU A 498 26.45 9.01 21.81
N GLU A 499 25.52 8.71 22.69
CA GLU A 499 25.57 7.46 23.47
C GLU A 499 25.02 6.31 22.64
N ALA A 500 25.90 5.37 22.26
CA ALA A 500 25.45 4.13 21.61
C ALA A 500 24.79 3.22 22.65
N ILE A 501 23.74 2.52 22.25
CA ILE A 501 23.09 1.51 23.10
C ILE A 501 24.10 0.34 23.31
N PRO A 502 24.53 0.04 24.54
CA PRO A 502 25.57 -0.95 24.78
C PRO A 502 25.11 -2.38 24.47
N GLY A 503 26.04 -3.25 24.08
CA GLY A 503 25.77 -4.67 23.84
C GLY A 503 24.92 -4.97 22.60
N THR A 504 24.45 -6.21 22.53
CA THR A 504 23.60 -6.72 21.44
C THR A 504 22.24 -7.17 21.97
N PRO A 505 21.17 -7.15 21.15
CA PRO A 505 19.88 -7.74 21.52
C PRO A 505 20.03 -9.21 21.94
N PRO A 506 19.16 -9.70 22.85
CA PRO A 506 19.24 -11.06 23.33
C PRO A 506 18.93 -12.09 22.24
N ASN A 507 19.51 -13.29 22.36
CA ASN A 507 19.18 -14.41 21.49
C ASN A 507 17.75 -14.92 21.78
N MET A 508 16.87 -14.80 20.80
CA MET A 508 15.45 -15.13 20.94
C MET A 508 15.15 -16.64 20.86
N ILE A 509 16.15 -17.50 20.70
CA ILE A 509 16.03 -18.95 20.94
C ILE A 509 15.92 -19.19 22.46
N TYR A 510 16.65 -18.41 23.26
CA TYR A 510 16.65 -18.46 24.72
C TYR A 510 16.27 -17.08 25.29
N PRO A 511 15.01 -16.66 25.16
CA PRO A 511 14.59 -15.34 25.61
C PRO A 511 14.78 -15.20 27.13
N PRO A 512 15.18 -14.02 27.61
CA PRO A 512 15.31 -13.76 29.05
C PRO A 512 13.97 -14.00 29.80
N LYS A 513 14.04 -14.47 31.02
CA LYS A 513 12.86 -14.63 31.89
C LYS A 513 12.25 -13.28 32.28
N GLY A 514 13.09 -12.31 32.58
CA GLY A 514 12.74 -10.96 32.96
C GLY A 514 12.70 -9.99 31.79
N ASP A 515 12.97 -8.72 32.06
CA ASP A 515 13.05 -7.69 31.04
C ASP A 515 14.19 -7.98 30.05
N ALA A 516 13.86 -8.03 28.79
CA ALA A 516 14.83 -8.30 27.73
C ALA A 516 15.92 -7.20 27.60
N PHE A 517 15.64 -5.97 28.06
CA PHE A 517 16.59 -4.87 28.03
C PHE A 517 17.49 -4.79 29.28
N ALA A 518 17.21 -5.56 30.32
CA ALA A 518 17.94 -5.51 31.60
C ALA A 518 19.48 -5.56 31.46
N LEU A 519 19.99 -6.47 30.62
CA LEU A 519 21.46 -6.62 30.39
C LEU A 519 22.10 -5.40 29.73
N ARG A 520 21.31 -4.52 29.11
CA ARG A 520 21.76 -3.32 28.38
C ARG A 520 21.40 -2.03 29.11
N SER A 521 20.62 -2.11 30.19
CA SER A 521 20.14 -0.98 30.96
C SER A 521 21.07 -0.65 32.12
N LYS A 522 21.50 0.59 32.25
CA LYS A 522 22.22 1.11 33.43
C LYS A 522 21.32 1.16 34.68
N TYR A 523 20.04 1.04 34.51
CA TYR A 523 18.99 1.21 35.52
C TYR A 523 18.36 -0.11 35.95
N ALA A 524 18.87 -1.24 35.44
CA ALA A 524 18.32 -2.56 35.74
C ALA A 524 18.44 -2.89 37.23
N MET A 525 17.34 -3.33 37.80
CA MET A 525 17.22 -3.85 39.16
C MET A 525 17.26 -5.38 39.16
N LYS A 526 17.46 -6.02 40.29
CA LYS A 526 17.48 -7.49 40.38
C LYS A 526 16.20 -8.12 39.81
N ILE A 527 15.04 -7.52 40.07
CA ILE A 527 13.75 -7.98 39.60
C ILE A 527 13.66 -7.99 38.06
N ASP A 528 14.33 -7.07 37.36
CA ASP A 528 14.35 -7.02 35.89
C ASP A 528 14.97 -8.28 35.27
N PHE A 529 15.84 -8.99 35.97
CA PHE A 529 16.42 -10.25 35.49
C PHE A 529 15.55 -11.47 35.78
N GLU A 530 14.69 -11.39 36.80
CA GLU A 530 13.89 -12.51 37.28
C GLU A 530 12.46 -12.51 36.72
N HIS A 531 11.86 -11.31 36.59
CA HIS A 531 10.44 -11.14 36.24
C HIS A 531 10.26 -10.11 35.16
N GLN A 532 9.38 -10.45 34.17
CA GLN A 532 8.98 -9.53 33.12
C GLN A 532 8.13 -8.40 33.75
N PRO A 533 8.46 -7.11 33.50
CA PRO A 533 7.64 -6.00 33.98
C PRO A 533 6.26 -6.02 33.31
N PRO A 534 5.18 -5.79 34.05
CA PRO A 534 3.85 -5.54 33.49
C PRO A 534 3.80 -4.15 32.86
N PHE A 535 2.75 -3.87 32.08
CA PHE A 535 2.46 -2.51 31.66
C PHE A 535 1.93 -1.68 32.84
N PHE A 536 2.65 -0.63 33.19
CA PHE A 536 2.19 0.41 34.11
C PHE A 536 1.52 1.51 33.32
N LYS A 537 0.34 1.95 33.80
CA LYS A 537 -0.38 3.09 33.25
C LYS A 537 0.27 4.40 33.73
N VAL A 538 0.76 5.20 32.80
CA VAL A 538 1.34 6.53 33.07
C VAL A 538 0.29 7.63 32.88
N SER A 539 -0.47 7.56 31.77
CA SER A 539 -1.61 8.42 31.48
C SER A 539 -2.75 7.58 30.89
N ASP A 540 -3.84 8.20 30.44
CA ASP A 540 -4.93 7.47 29.78
C ASP A 540 -4.51 6.84 28.44
N THR A 541 -3.46 7.36 27.82
CA THR A 541 -2.93 6.92 26.52
C THR A 541 -1.52 6.36 26.60
N HIS A 542 -0.79 6.58 27.70
CA HIS A 542 0.61 6.22 27.87
C HIS A 542 0.79 5.04 28.83
N TYR A 543 1.49 4.01 28.36
CA TYR A 543 1.81 2.78 29.09
C TYR A 543 3.26 2.42 28.89
N ALA A 544 3.96 1.98 29.96
CA ALA A 544 5.34 1.51 29.87
C ALA A 544 5.55 0.24 30.71
N ALA A 545 6.29 -0.72 30.13
CA ALA A 545 6.61 -2.00 30.76
C ALA A 545 8.00 -1.94 31.43
N THR A 546 8.10 -1.23 32.54
CA THR A 546 9.33 -1.09 33.31
C THR A 546 9.06 -1.11 34.82
N TRP A 547 9.86 -1.87 35.57
CA TRP A 547 9.77 -1.91 37.03
C TRP A 547 10.13 -0.56 37.69
N LEU A 548 10.78 0.37 37.01
CA LEU A 548 11.04 1.73 37.49
C LEU A 548 9.78 2.53 37.81
N LEU A 549 8.61 2.11 37.30
CA LEU A 549 7.31 2.71 37.60
C LEU A 549 6.59 2.06 38.80
N HIS A 550 7.18 1.01 39.39
CA HIS A 550 6.62 0.40 40.61
C HIS A 550 6.72 1.39 41.78
N PRO A 551 5.70 1.48 42.67
CA PRO A 551 5.74 2.40 43.80
C PRO A 551 6.98 2.29 44.70
N ASP A 552 7.51 1.08 44.87
CA ASP A 552 8.70 0.80 45.71
C ASP A 552 10.01 0.91 44.92
N ALA A 553 9.97 1.30 43.64
CA ALA A 553 11.20 1.44 42.86
C ALA A 553 12.01 2.68 43.27
N PRO A 554 13.33 2.64 43.16
CA PRO A 554 14.16 3.81 43.39
C PRO A 554 13.82 4.89 42.35
N LYS A 555 13.77 6.14 42.78
CA LYS A 555 13.59 7.27 41.84
C LYS A 555 14.85 7.41 40.99
N VAL A 556 14.68 7.26 39.70
CA VAL A 556 15.77 7.34 38.70
C VAL A 556 15.47 8.52 37.78
N GLU A 557 16.48 9.33 37.52
CA GLU A 557 16.40 10.40 36.51
C GLU A 557 16.78 9.86 35.14
N MET A 558 16.07 10.32 34.12
CA MET A 558 16.42 10.02 32.73
C MET A 558 17.79 10.61 32.36
N PRO A 559 18.50 10.09 31.35
CA PRO A 559 19.78 10.62 30.91
C PRO A 559 19.73 12.13 30.63
N LYS A 560 20.76 12.88 31.06
CA LYS A 560 20.82 14.34 30.88
C LYS A 560 20.63 14.76 29.44
N ILE A 561 21.25 14.05 28.50
CA ILE A 561 21.10 14.31 27.06
C ILE A 561 19.63 14.26 26.60
N VAL A 562 18.81 13.37 27.15
CA VAL A 562 17.39 13.28 26.84
C VAL A 562 16.63 14.45 27.48
N SER A 563 16.85 14.72 28.77
CA SER A 563 16.18 15.79 29.49
C SER A 563 16.50 17.17 28.91
N GLU A 564 17.73 17.42 28.49
CA GLU A 564 18.14 18.67 27.84
C GLU A 564 17.52 18.85 26.45
N ARG A 565 17.45 17.77 25.64
CA ARG A 565 16.76 17.81 24.35
C ARG A 565 15.28 18.10 24.49
N ILE A 566 14.62 17.44 25.44
CA ILE A 566 13.20 17.71 25.74
C ILE A 566 13.01 19.19 26.11
N LYS A 567 13.84 19.71 27.00
CA LYS A 567 13.79 21.12 27.42
C LYS A 567 14.01 22.08 26.24
N ASN A 568 15.00 21.81 25.40
CA ASN A 568 15.29 22.63 24.22
C ASN A 568 14.14 22.62 23.21
N SER A 569 13.56 21.45 22.93
CA SER A 569 12.43 21.30 22.03
C SER A 569 11.18 22.01 22.57
N LEU A 570 10.88 21.92 23.86
CA LEU A 570 9.77 22.64 24.48
C LEU A 570 9.95 24.16 24.47
N ASN A 571 11.18 24.64 24.66
CA ASN A 571 11.50 26.08 24.56
C ASN A 571 11.33 26.58 23.10
N ALA A 572 11.81 25.85 22.11
CA ALA A 572 11.66 26.18 20.69
C ALA A 572 10.17 26.22 20.28
N GLN A 573 9.34 25.32 20.78
CA GLN A 573 7.90 25.31 20.54
C GLN A 573 7.20 26.55 21.17
N LYS A 574 7.63 26.97 22.37
CA LYS A 574 7.10 28.18 23.00
C LYS A 574 7.48 29.45 22.24
N GLU A 575 8.74 29.56 21.83
CA GLU A 575 9.23 30.69 21.01
C GLU A 575 8.53 30.77 19.63
N ALA A 576 8.25 29.61 19.02
CA ALA A 576 7.49 29.58 17.77
C ALA A 576 6.04 30.03 17.96
N ALA A 577 5.38 29.61 19.05
CA ALA A 577 4.01 30.00 19.38
C ALA A 577 3.88 31.48 19.83
N GLU A 578 4.94 32.08 20.35
CA GLU A 578 4.98 33.53 20.70
C GLU A 578 5.24 34.43 19.46
N ASN A 579 5.78 33.84 18.38
CA ASN A 579 6.07 34.54 17.12
C ASN A 579 4.99 34.39 16.03
N GLU A 580 3.97 33.54 16.24
CA GLU A 580 2.74 33.46 15.45
C GLU A 580 1.62 34.35 16.05
#